data_0989d90e84ee900fadf465d8695c3ada
#
_entry.id   0989d90e84ee900fadf465d8695c3ada
#
_cell.length_a   1.000
_cell.length_b   1.000
_cell.length_c   1.000
_cell.angle_alpha   90.00
_cell.angle_beta   90.00
_cell.angle_gamma   90.00
#
_symmetry.space_group_name_H-M   'P 1'
#
loop_
_entity.id
_entity.type
_entity.pdbx_description
1 polymer ?
#
loop_
_entity_poly.entity_id
_entity_poly.type
_entity_poly.pdbx_seq_one_letter_code
_entity_poly.pdbx_strand_id
1 'polypeptide(L)'
;INDEMKNYINEDGTMRRLYIAEEKQNSPVNPYWARYKDYGKNESTRNLMQGSVSWKAFKNFDITGRISYDQTNSSSHSYSTPRWDESDFTEAELEKVPKSVFGSYYYSQAKSKLLNANAVATYKIELPKDFSIDLMAGAELKMSESVSSTIGGRDFILPGEFYSQQNLNEVINGSDVTMYRREKRNYGFYGEARFDYKGLAHISATVRNDHSSTLDPENNSYVYPSVTAGLIWSEAFGSIANDWFSYGKLRGNWAMVGKDAVSYLFDRKYKTFVTFPDGGYAIDPTRSTAQGLRPEMTSSWEIGMDLRFFDSKTKLDVAYYSTRVDDQIVNVRVSPASGYILQTRNEGSVKNHGVEISLEQQIMKTKDIEWTAAANFGLNRGTVLSLPEQITELQGTQYTDMFPTAYLHGSTTAISGKDYLRTEDGKIICTPEGTPKIDPQKQKLIGNREPDFLLGVSTNFRWKDLSVGLLVDGRCGGDVANVTARGLYSNGQHRDLEFYRNRQIIFDGVVEQADGTYVPNTTPVIFDEKFMNDYFVAVSSNFIEDGSYIRLSYVTLAYDFGSLLKKTPITGLKLSVTGRNLFLLTHYSGNDPQININTSSGGTGGMGIDNYNVPTTRSFNFNLNISF
;
A
#
# COMPACT_ATOMS: atom_id res chain seq x y z
N ILE A 1 14.34 6.33 -32.72
CA ILE A 1 13.91 5.16 -31.92
C ILE A 1 12.39 5.18 -31.71
N ASN A 2 11.79 6.32 -31.30
CA ASN A 2 10.36 6.36 -30.98
C ASN A 2 9.45 6.15 -32.20
N ASP A 3 9.83 6.64 -33.38
CA ASP A 3 9.05 6.45 -34.60
C ASP A 3 9.25 5.06 -35.23
N GLU A 4 10.43 4.48 -35.05
CA GLU A 4 10.70 3.09 -35.43
C GLU A 4 9.92 2.09 -34.53
N MET A 5 9.80 2.38 -33.23
CA MET A 5 8.99 1.56 -32.32
C MET A 5 7.50 1.55 -32.68
N LYS A 6 6.96 2.69 -33.16
CA LYS A 6 5.55 2.79 -33.57
C LYS A 6 5.22 1.89 -34.77
N ASN A 7 6.18 1.62 -35.61
CA ASN A 7 6.06 0.66 -36.70
C ASN A 7 6.34 -0.77 -36.17
N TYR A 8 5.42 -1.32 -35.40
CA TYR A 8 5.60 -2.54 -34.60
C TYR A 8 5.21 -3.84 -35.33
N ILE A 9 4.73 -3.74 -36.58
CA ILE A 9 4.30 -4.87 -37.42
C ILE A 9 5.13 -4.89 -38.70
N ASN A 10 5.63 -6.06 -39.08
CA ASN A 10 6.23 -6.33 -40.38
C ASN A 10 5.16 -6.52 -41.48
N GLU A 11 5.55 -6.52 -42.75
CA GLU A 11 4.63 -6.73 -43.90
C GLU A 11 3.92 -8.09 -43.84
N ASP A 12 4.56 -9.10 -43.26
CA ASP A 12 4.00 -10.45 -43.05
C ASP A 12 3.11 -10.57 -41.81
N GLY A 13 2.90 -9.47 -41.08
CA GLY A 13 2.08 -9.44 -39.87
C GLY A 13 2.81 -9.84 -38.59
N THR A 14 4.08 -10.20 -38.65
CA THR A 14 4.89 -10.55 -37.47
C THR A 14 5.34 -9.31 -36.68
N MET A 15 5.86 -9.53 -35.46
CA MET A 15 6.35 -8.44 -34.61
C MET A 15 7.65 -7.85 -35.17
N ARG A 16 7.64 -6.54 -35.47
CA ARG A 16 8.87 -5.82 -35.81
C ARG A 16 9.73 -5.61 -34.58
N ARG A 17 10.95 -6.10 -34.62
CA ARG A 17 11.94 -6.01 -33.54
C ARG A 17 12.91 -4.86 -33.78
N LEU A 18 13.37 -4.24 -32.72
CA LEU A 18 14.43 -3.22 -32.80
C LEU A 18 15.80 -3.86 -32.95
N TYR A 19 16.02 -4.97 -32.26
CA TYR A 19 17.21 -5.83 -32.42
C TYR A 19 16.88 -7.27 -31.98
N ILE A 20 17.73 -8.20 -32.39
CA ILE A 20 17.66 -9.61 -32.03
C ILE A 20 18.86 -9.90 -31.14
N ALA A 21 18.61 -10.41 -29.91
CA ALA A 21 19.66 -10.83 -29.00
C ALA A 21 20.35 -12.12 -29.52
N GLU A 22 21.52 -12.42 -29.02
CA GLU A 22 22.24 -13.67 -29.33
C GLU A 22 21.36 -14.89 -29.03
N GLU A 23 20.75 -14.91 -27.86
CA GLU A 23 19.63 -15.81 -27.54
C GLU A 23 18.31 -15.16 -27.96
N LYS A 24 17.77 -15.57 -29.09
CA LYS A 24 16.59 -14.95 -29.74
C LYS A 24 15.40 -14.74 -28.80
N GLN A 25 15.11 -15.73 -27.93
CA GLN A 25 14.02 -15.66 -26.96
C GLN A 25 14.15 -14.51 -25.94
N ASN A 26 15.37 -14.03 -25.71
CA ASN A 26 15.67 -12.91 -24.83
C ASN A 26 15.60 -11.54 -25.52
N SER A 27 15.25 -11.53 -26.81
CA SER A 27 15.06 -10.28 -27.54
C SER A 27 13.90 -9.48 -26.97
N PRO A 28 14.06 -8.15 -26.80
CA PRO A 28 13.02 -7.33 -26.22
C PRO A 28 11.78 -7.30 -27.11
N VAL A 29 10.63 -7.35 -26.45
CA VAL A 29 9.32 -7.20 -27.11
C VAL A 29 9.12 -5.74 -27.49
N ASN A 30 8.65 -5.49 -28.70
CA ASN A 30 8.26 -4.15 -29.09
C ASN A 30 7.09 -3.68 -28.18
N PRO A 31 7.21 -2.56 -27.43
CA PRO A 31 6.17 -2.13 -26.49
C PRO A 31 4.83 -1.82 -27.16
N TYR A 32 4.82 -1.38 -28.41
CA TYR A 32 3.58 -1.15 -29.16
C TYR A 32 2.91 -2.47 -29.57
N TRP A 33 3.72 -3.51 -29.89
CA TRP A 33 3.16 -4.85 -30.09
C TRP A 33 2.46 -5.34 -28.84
N ALA A 34 3.13 -5.32 -27.68
CA ALA A 34 2.55 -5.72 -26.41
C ALA A 34 1.28 -4.91 -26.08
N ARG A 35 1.29 -3.60 -26.37
CA ARG A 35 0.14 -2.71 -26.08
C ARG A 35 -1.08 -2.97 -26.96
N TYR A 36 -0.88 -3.28 -28.24
CA TYR A 36 -1.96 -3.36 -29.21
C TYR A 36 -2.36 -4.78 -29.59
N LYS A 37 -1.49 -5.76 -29.37
CA LYS A 37 -1.73 -7.16 -29.72
C LYS A 37 -2.01 -8.05 -28.52
N ASP A 38 -1.40 -7.77 -27.38
CA ASP A 38 -1.76 -8.48 -26.15
C ASP A 38 -3.09 -7.94 -25.62
N TYR A 39 -3.89 -8.84 -25.09
CA TYR A 39 -5.22 -8.51 -24.62
C TYR A 39 -5.41 -8.96 -23.17
N GLY A 40 -5.97 -8.07 -22.36
CA GLY A 40 -6.40 -8.37 -21.01
C GLY A 40 -7.79 -7.80 -20.75
N LYS A 41 -8.70 -8.62 -20.27
CA LYS A 41 -10.05 -8.20 -19.90
C LYS A 41 -10.35 -8.67 -18.49
N ASN A 42 -10.74 -7.74 -17.63
CA ASN A 42 -11.21 -8.02 -16.29
C ASN A 42 -12.67 -7.60 -16.17
N GLU A 43 -13.51 -8.51 -15.70
CA GLU A 43 -14.91 -8.26 -15.41
C GLU A 43 -15.18 -8.57 -13.94
N SER A 44 -15.99 -7.74 -13.29
CA SER A 44 -16.38 -7.96 -11.90
C SER A 44 -17.85 -7.58 -11.70
N THR A 45 -18.58 -8.49 -11.07
CA THR A 45 -19.96 -8.26 -10.66
C THR A 45 -20.04 -8.42 -9.14
N ARG A 46 -20.53 -7.39 -8.46
CA ARG A 46 -20.73 -7.40 -7.02
C ARG A 46 -22.22 -7.28 -6.70
N ASN A 47 -22.69 -8.19 -5.87
CA ASN A 47 -24.04 -8.18 -5.31
C ASN A 47 -23.95 -7.95 -3.81
N LEU A 48 -24.48 -6.82 -3.35
CA LEU A 48 -24.57 -6.50 -1.93
C LEU A 48 -26.04 -6.45 -1.53
N MET A 49 -26.41 -7.30 -0.59
CA MET A 49 -27.75 -7.34 0.02
C MET A 49 -27.61 -7.03 1.50
N GLN A 50 -28.42 -6.13 2.01
CA GLN A 50 -28.45 -5.77 3.42
C GLN A 50 -29.89 -5.64 3.90
N GLY A 51 -30.15 -6.24 5.04
CA GLY A 51 -31.42 -6.10 5.76
C GLY A 51 -31.16 -5.70 7.20
N SER A 52 -32.02 -4.87 7.76
CA SER A 52 -32.00 -4.54 9.18
C SER A 52 -33.41 -4.46 9.74
N VAL A 53 -33.56 -4.91 10.97
CA VAL A 53 -34.79 -4.79 11.75
C VAL A 53 -34.45 -4.15 13.08
N SER A 54 -35.13 -3.08 13.41
CA SER A 54 -35.01 -2.43 14.70
C SER A 54 -36.36 -2.53 15.40
N TRP A 55 -36.34 -3.03 16.63
CA TRP A 55 -37.50 -3.21 17.46
C TRP A 55 -37.33 -2.45 18.78
N LYS A 56 -38.21 -1.52 19.03
CA LYS A 56 -38.32 -0.80 20.30
C LYS A 56 -39.20 -1.61 21.23
N ALA A 57 -38.61 -2.50 22.04
CA ALA A 57 -39.31 -3.47 22.84
C ALA A 57 -40.10 -2.79 24.00
N PHE A 58 -39.49 -1.79 24.63
CA PHE A 58 -40.11 -0.92 25.62
C PHE A 58 -39.36 0.43 25.71
N LYS A 59 -39.81 1.34 26.58
CA LYS A 59 -39.19 2.65 26.74
C LYS A 59 -37.68 2.49 27.01
N ASN A 60 -36.84 3.18 26.20
CA ASN A 60 -35.39 3.21 26.32
C ASN A 60 -34.67 1.88 26.03
N PHE A 61 -35.35 0.86 25.50
CA PHE A 61 -34.74 -0.41 25.14
C PHE A 61 -35.01 -0.76 23.69
N ASP A 62 -33.94 -0.79 22.91
CA ASP A 62 -33.97 -1.05 21.48
C ASP A 62 -33.13 -2.30 21.16
N ILE A 63 -33.65 -3.14 20.27
CA ILE A 63 -32.89 -4.27 19.70
C ILE A 63 -32.81 -4.07 18.20
N THR A 64 -31.60 -4.15 17.65
CA THR A 64 -31.37 -4.05 16.21
C THR A 64 -30.64 -5.28 15.72
N GLY A 65 -31.25 -6.00 14.78
CA GLY A 65 -30.61 -7.07 14.01
C GLY A 65 -30.25 -6.57 12.62
N ARG A 66 -29.06 -6.91 12.15
CA ARG A 66 -28.60 -6.62 10.79
C ARG A 66 -27.99 -7.86 10.19
N ILE A 67 -28.25 -8.07 8.90
CA ILE A 67 -27.62 -9.10 8.11
C ILE A 67 -27.18 -8.48 6.78
N SER A 68 -25.97 -8.76 6.37
CA SER A 68 -25.45 -8.37 5.07
C SER A 68 -24.78 -9.56 4.37
N TYR A 69 -25.06 -9.68 3.10
CA TYR A 69 -24.42 -10.66 2.23
C TYR A 69 -23.80 -9.94 1.04
N ASP A 70 -22.49 -10.08 0.90
CA ASP A 70 -21.71 -9.49 -0.17
C ASP A 70 -21.06 -10.59 -0.99
N GLN A 71 -21.36 -10.64 -2.28
CA GLN A 71 -20.77 -11.60 -3.20
C GLN A 71 -20.15 -10.85 -4.37
N THR A 72 -18.86 -11.09 -4.60
CA THR A 72 -18.15 -10.61 -5.78
C THR A 72 -17.73 -11.80 -6.63
N ASN A 73 -18.11 -11.77 -7.90
CA ASN A 73 -17.62 -12.70 -8.92
C ASN A 73 -16.75 -11.87 -9.87
N SER A 74 -15.53 -12.33 -10.12
CA SER A 74 -14.63 -11.69 -11.08
C SER A 74 -14.07 -12.73 -12.05
N SER A 75 -13.86 -12.32 -13.28
CA SER A 75 -13.17 -13.09 -14.30
C SER A 75 -12.09 -12.23 -14.96
N SER A 76 -11.00 -12.87 -15.31
CA SER A 76 -9.88 -12.24 -16.00
C SER A 76 -9.45 -13.12 -17.15
N HIS A 77 -9.38 -12.51 -18.32
CA HIS A 77 -8.77 -13.10 -19.50
C HIS A 77 -7.44 -12.40 -19.73
N SER A 78 -6.38 -13.17 -19.91
CA SER A 78 -5.06 -12.67 -20.28
C SER A 78 -4.56 -13.44 -21.48
N TYR A 79 -4.20 -12.70 -22.51
CA TYR A 79 -3.73 -13.23 -23.77
C TYR A 79 -2.46 -12.50 -24.18
N SER A 80 -1.43 -13.26 -24.50
CA SER A 80 -0.20 -12.74 -25.08
C SER A 80 0.01 -13.38 -26.45
N THR A 81 0.11 -12.52 -27.45
CA THR A 81 0.38 -12.96 -28.83
C THR A 81 1.74 -13.64 -28.95
N PRO A 82 1.89 -14.58 -29.88
CA PRO A 82 3.21 -15.14 -30.20
C PRO A 82 4.24 -14.04 -30.49
N ARG A 83 5.41 -14.21 -29.91
CA ARG A 83 6.57 -13.32 -30.11
C ARG A 83 7.46 -13.82 -31.22
N TRP A 84 7.45 -15.12 -31.44
CA TRP A 84 8.25 -15.86 -32.39
C TRP A 84 7.40 -16.95 -33.04
N ASP A 85 7.80 -17.38 -34.24
CA ASP A 85 7.35 -18.59 -34.88
C ASP A 85 8.35 -19.72 -34.61
N GLU A 86 7.91 -20.97 -34.60
CA GLU A 86 8.81 -22.11 -34.40
C GLU A 86 9.87 -22.20 -35.50
N SER A 87 9.54 -21.80 -36.71
CA SER A 87 10.46 -21.76 -37.84
C SER A 87 11.65 -20.78 -37.66
N ASP A 88 11.53 -19.85 -36.68
CA ASP A 88 12.63 -18.95 -36.33
C ASP A 88 13.77 -19.65 -35.58
N PHE A 89 13.58 -20.89 -35.13
CA PHE A 89 14.50 -21.64 -34.30
C PHE A 89 14.92 -22.96 -34.95
N THR A 90 16.15 -23.39 -34.64
CA THR A 90 16.59 -24.75 -34.93
C THR A 90 16.01 -25.76 -33.94
N GLU A 91 15.96 -27.04 -34.27
CA GLU A 91 15.49 -28.10 -33.37
C GLU A 91 16.19 -28.08 -32.01
N ALA A 92 17.51 -27.85 -31.98
CA ALA A 92 18.27 -27.75 -30.74
C ALA A 92 17.97 -26.49 -29.90
N GLU A 93 17.55 -25.40 -30.54
CA GLU A 93 17.07 -24.19 -29.84
C GLU A 93 15.66 -24.40 -29.29
N LEU A 94 14.78 -25.07 -30.04
CA LEU A 94 13.37 -25.31 -29.63
C LEU A 94 13.23 -26.08 -28.31
N GLU A 95 14.20 -26.99 -28.01
CA GLU A 95 14.24 -27.71 -26.75
C GLU A 95 14.48 -26.79 -25.53
N LYS A 96 15.12 -25.62 -25.75
CA LYS A 96 15.53 -24.68 -24.69
C LYS A 96 14.63 -23.45 -24.59
N VAL A 97 13.90 -23.18 -25.67
CA VAL A 97 13.05 -21.98 -25.77
C VAL A 97 11.79 -22.14 -24.91
N PRO A 98 11.49 -21.17 -24.01
CA PRO A 98 10.26 -21.19 -23.25
C PRO A 98 9.04 -21.15 -24.17
N LYS A 99 8.11 -22.10 -24.04
CA LYS A 99 6.91 -22.18 -24.89
C LYS A 99 6.01 -20.94 -24.83
N SER A 100 6.16 -20.11 -23.81
CA SER A 100 5.46 -18.81 -23.71
C SER A 100 5.82 -17.80 -24.80
N VAL A 101 6.94 -17.98 -25.52
CA VAL A 101 7.30 -17.12 -26.65
C VAL A 101 6.41 -17.34 -27.87
N PHE A 102 5.76 -18.50 -27.95
CA PHE A 102 4.77 -18.87 -28.98
C PHE A 102 3.33 -18.51 -28.55
N GLY A 103 3.21 -17.63 -27.57
CA GLY A 103 1.96 -17.11 -27.05
C GLY A 103 1.46 -17.84 -25.83
N SER A 104 0.49 -17.22 -25.14
CA SER A 104 -0.14 -17.79 -23.94
C SER A 104 -1.56 -17.26 -23.75
N TYR A 105 -2.39 -18.08 -23.11
CA TYR A 105 -3.73 -17.70 -22.73
C TYR A 105 -4.01 -18.19 -21.31
N TYR A 106 -4.55 -17.31 -20.47
CA TYR A 106 -4.99 -17.63 -19.12
C TYR A 106 -6.39 -17.08 -18.87
N TYR A 107 -7.22 -17.90 -18.30
CA TYR A 107 -8.54 -17.54 -17.81
C TYR A 107 -8.61 -17.80 -16.31
N SER A 108 -8.87 -16.74 -15.55
CA SER A 108 -9.01 -16.81 -14.11
C SER A 108 -10.42 -16.44 -13.70
N GLN A 109 -10.99 -17.21 -12.77
CA GLN A 109 -12.24 -16.90 -12.09
C GLN A 109 -12.00 -16.81 -10.60
N ALA A 110 -12.58 -15.79 -9.96
CA ALA A 110 -12.58 -15.67 -8.52
C ALA A 110 -14.00 -15.36 -8.02
N LYS A 111 -14.39 -16.03 -6.94
CA LYS A 111 -15.62 -15.79 -6.22
C LYS A 111 -15.30 -15.53 -4.76
N SER A 112 -15.73 -14.39 -4.27
CA SER A 112 -15.63 -14.02 -2.86
C SER A 112 -17.04 -13.83 -2.29
N LYS A 113 -17.27 -14.38 -1.11
CA LYS A 113 -18.51 -14.24 -0.35
C LYS A 113 -18.19 -13.77 1.05
N LEU A 114 -18.97 -12.84 1.57
CA LEU A 114 -18.92 -12.37 2.93
C LEU A 114 -20.36 -12.30 3.48
N LEU A 115 -20.62 -13.09 4.51
CA LEU A 115 -21.80 -12.98 5.33
C LEU A 115 -21.43 -12.31 6.64
N ASN A 116 -22.11 -11.22 6.98
CA ASN A 116 -22.01 -10.56 8.27
C ASN A 116 -23.41 -10.45 8.87
N ALA A 117 -23.57 -10.95 10.10
CA ALA A 117 -24.81 -10.83 10.87
C ALA A 117 -24.47 -10.31 12.25
N ASN A 118 -25.17 -9.28 12.71
CA ASN A 118 -25.03 -8.78 14.06
C ASN A 118 -26.39 -8.51 14.71
N ALA A 119 -26.42 -8.64 16.02
CA ALA A 119 -27.54 -8.26 16.86
C ALA A 119 -27.02 -7.38 18.01
N VAL A 120 -27.67 -6.26 18.23
CA VAL A 120 -27.29 -5.29 19.26
C VAL A 120 -28.52 -4.92 20.07
N ALA A 121 -28.41 -5.00 21.37
CA ALA A 121 -29.40 -4.48 22.33
C ALA A 121 -28.82 -3.26 23.02
N THR A 122 -29.58 -2.19 23.11
CA THR A 122 -29.20 -0.96 23.79
C THR A 122 -30.26 -0.59 24.82
N TYR A 123 -29.83 -0.17 26.01
CA TYR A 123 -30.70 0.26 27.09
C TYR A 123 -30.18 1.56 27.70
N LYS A 124 -31.01 2.60 27.66
CA LYS A 124 -30.71 3.91 28.24
C LYS A 124 -31.39 4.06 29.58
N ILE A 125 -30.60 4.35 30.60
CA ILE A 125 -31.05 4.63 31.98
C ILE A 125 -30.85 6.12 32.24
N GLU A 126 -31.95 6.84 32.50
CA GLU A 126 -31.89 8.22 32.91
C GLU A 126 -31.86 8.27 34.46
N LEU A 127 -30.86 8.92 34.99
CA LEU A 127 -30.65 9.09 36.43
C LEU A 127 -30.97 10.53 36.87
N PRO A 128 -31.23 10.77 38.17
CA PRO A 128 -31.39 12.13 38.70
C PRO A 128 -30.15 13.00 38.45
N LYS A 129 -30.35 14.33 38.42
CA LYS A 129 -29.29 15.34 38.26
C LYS A 129 -28.55 15.26 36.89
N ASP A 130 -29.30 14.95 35.82
CA ASP A 130 -28.82 14.94 34.44
C ASP A 130 -27.68 13.91 34.15
N PHE A 131 -27.65 12.83 34.92
CA PHE A 131 -26.84 11.67 34.61
C PHE A 131 -27.59 10.69 33.71
N SER A 132 -26.90 10.05 32.80
CA SER A 132 -27.41 8.90 32.06
C SER A 132 -26.39 7.80 31.93
N ILE A 133 -26.88 6.57 31.80
CA ILE A 133 -26.07 5.38 31.49
C ILE A 133 -26.67 4.76 30.25
N ASP A 134 -25.82 4.58 29.21
CA ASP A 134 -26.15 3.82 28.02
C ASP A 134 -25.46 2.46 28.13
N LEU A 135 -26.23 1.40 28.17
CA LEU A 135 -25.75 0.02 28.14
C LEU A 135 -25.95 -0.57 26.76
N MET A 136 -24.94 -1.23 26.23
CA MET A 136 -25.02 -1.94 24.96
C MET A 136 -24.46 -3.35 25.14
N ALA A 137 -25.15 -4.34 24.57
CA ALA A 137 -24.64 -5.71 24.41
C ALA A 137 -24.90 -6.18 22.98
N GLY A 138 -23.96 -6.89 22.42
CA GLY A 138 -24.10 -7.35 21.04
C GLY A 138 -23.35 -8.65 20.77
N ALA A 139 -23.77 -9.27 19.66
CA ALA A 139 -23.12 -10.43 19.08
C ALA A 139 -22.93 -10.23 17.58
N GLU A 140 -21.84 -10.72 17.05
CA GLU A 140 -21.50 -10.66 15.63
C GLU A 140 -21.04 -12.02 15.13
N LEU A 141 -21.46 -12.35 13.89
CA LEU A 141 -21.00 -13.51 13.14
C LEU A 141 -20.51 -13.02 11.78
N LYS A 142 -19.28 -13.38 11.42
CA LYS A 142 -18.67 -13.07 10.14
C LYS A 142 -18.14 -14.33 9.49
N MET A 143 -18.60 -14.63 8.28
CA MET A 143 -18.15 -15.77 7.48
C MET A 143 -17.65 -15.29 6.14
N SER A 144 -16.43 -15.63 5.77
CA SER A 144 -15.86 -15.34 4.45
C SER A 144 -15.42 -16.61 3.75
N GLU A 145 -15.73 -16.69 2.46
CA GLU A 145 -15.27 -17.73 1.55
C GLU A 145 -14.68 -17.05 0.31
N SER A 146 -13.51 -17.48 -0.11
CA SER A 146 -12.91 -17.06 -1.37
C SER A 146 -12.44 -18.30 -2.12
N VAL A 147 -12.90 -18.42 -3.37
CA VAL A 147 -12.48 -19.48 -4.29
C VAL A 147 -11.94 -18.80 -5.54
N SER A 148 -10.76 -19.21 -5.96
CA SER A 148 -10.20 -18.78 -7.23
C SER A 148 -9.65 -19.96 -7.99
N SER A 149 -9.86 -19.95 -9.31
CA SER A 149 -9.30 -20.93 -10.21
C SER A 149 -8.69 -20.22 -11.41
N THR A 150 -7.56 -20.71 -11.87
CA THR A 150 -6.91 -20.25 -13.10
C THR A 150 -6.66 -21.47 -13.97
N ILE A 151 -6.99 -21.33 -15.24
CA ILE A 151 -6.77 -22.32 -16.28
C ILE A 151 -6.07 -21.61 -17.42
N GLY A 152 -5.00 -22.19 -17.95
CA GLY A 152 -4.28 -21.58 -19.06
C GLY A 152 -3.27 -22.53 -19.68
N GLY A 153 -2.46 -21.96 -20.54
CA GLY A 153 -1.40 -22.67 -21.20
C GLY A 153 -0.66 -21.77 -22.19
N ARG A 154 0.20 -22.39 -22.96
CA ARG A 154 1.15 -21.75 -23.85
C ARG A 154 1.21 -22.47 -25.19
N ASP A 155 1.88 -21.85 -26.14
CA ASP A 155 2.15 -22.43 -27.43
C ASP A 155 0.85 -22.63 -28.25
N PHE A 156 0.44 -21.57 -28.97
CA PHE A 156 -0.80 -21.63 -29.77
C PHE A 156 -0.66 -22.55 -30.97
N ILE A 157 -1.64 -23.43 -31.16
CA ILE A 157 -1.80 -24.28 -32.35
C ILE A 157 -2.10 -23.38 -33.57
N LEU A 158 -3.03 -22.44 -33.38
CA LEU A 158 -3.46 -21.47 -34.40
C LEU A 158 -3.29 -20.05 -33.84
N PRO A 159 -2.17 -19.39 -34.07
CA PRO A 159 -1.92 -18.05 -33.58
C PRO A 159 -2.94 -17.04 -34.13
N GLY A 160 -3.54 -16.23 -33.25
CA GLY A 160 -4.43 -15.12 -33.62
C GLY A 160 -5.89 -15.48 -33.92
N GLU A 161 -6.27 -16.77 -33.97
CA GLU A 161 -7.62 -17.18 -34.36
C GLU A 161 -8.53 -17.45 -33.17
N PHE A 162 -8.04 -18.16 -32.14
CA PHE A 162 -8.84 -18.55 -30.98
C PHE A 162 -8.13 -18.28 -29.64
N TYR A 163 -8.81 -17.54 -28.78
CA TYR A 163 -8.39 -17.34 -27.39
C TYR A 163 -9.07 -18.37 -26.49
N SER A 164 -8.70 -19.60 -26.63
CA SER A 164 -9.24 -20.71 -25.84
C SER A 164 -8.16 -21.70 -25.43
N GLN A 165 -8.46 -22.46 -24.39
CA GLN A 165 -7.57 -23.50 -23.90
C GLN A 165 -7.36 -24.63 -24.94
N GLN A 166 -8.33 -24.86 -25.82
CA GLN A 166 -8.26 -25.89 -26.86
C GLN A 166 -7.27 -25.56 -27.97
N ASN A 167 -6.87 -24.29 -28.08
CA ASN A 167 -5.92 -23.80 -29.06
C ASN A 167 -4.47 -23.72 -28.49
N LEU A 168 -4.13 -24.54 -27.51
CA LEU A 168 -2.82 -24.54 -26.86
C LEU A 168 -2.23 -25.94 -26.91
N ASN A 169 -0.96 -26.04 -27.35
CA ASN A 169 -0.19 -27.29 -27.33
C ASN A 169 0.17 -27.72 -25.90
N GLU A 170 0.53 -26.76 -25.06
CA GLU A 170 0.83 -27.02 -23.66
C GLU A 170 -0.28 -26.54 -22.75
N VAL A 171 -1.24 -27.37 -22.47
CA VAL A 171 -2.36 -27.08 -21.57
C VAL A 171 -2.05 -27.68 -20.22
N ILE A 172 -1.14 -28.03 -19.66
CA ILE A 172 -1.05 -28.52 -18.26
C ILE A 172 0.41 -28.79 -17.85
N ASN A 173 1.01 -27.81 -17.24
CA ASN A 173 1.88 -28.09 -16.09
C ASN A 173 1.15 -27.59 -14.84
N GLY A 174 1.37 -28.19 -13.69
CA GLY A 174 0.65 -27.88 -12.44
C GLY A 174 0.65 -26.41 -11.98
N SER A 175 1.38 -25.53 -12.69
CA SER A 175 1.35 -24.08 -12.52
C SER A 175 0.27 -23.37 -13.36
N ASP A 176 -0.22 -24.00 -14.42
CA ASP A 176 -1.17 -23.39 -15.38
C ASP A 176 -2.63 -23.70 -15.02
N VAL A 177 -2.86 -24.66 -14.11
CA VAL A 177 -4.17 -24.97 -13.52
C VAL A 177 -4.05 -24.90 -12.01
N THR A 178 -4.65 -23.88 -11.44
CA THR A 178 -4.63 -23.67 -9.99
C THR A 178 -6.04 -23.48 -9.44
N MET A 179 -6.29 -24.04 -8.27
CA MET A 179 -7.52 -23.79 -7.53
C MET A 179 -7.18 -23.52 -6.07
N TYR A 180 -7.61 -22.38 -5.59
CA TYR A 180 -7.45 -21.99 -4.19
C TYR A 180 -8.83 -21.78 -3.56
N ARG A 181 -9.04 -22.37 -2.40
CA ARG A 181 -10.19 -22.11 -1.56
C ARG A 181 -9.73 -21.66 -0.19
N ARG A 182 -10.32 -20.57 0.31
CA ARG A 182 -10.08 -20.05 1.65
C ARG A 182 -11.40 -19.81 2.34
N GLU A 183 -11.52 -20.31 3.56
CA GLU A 183 -12.65 -20.07 4.43
C GLU A 183 -12.17 -19.49 5.76
N LYS A 184 -12.97 -18.60 6.31
CA LYS A 184 -12.73 -18.02 7.63
C LYS A 184 -14.07 -17.75 8.30
N ARG A 185 -14.18 -18.11 9.57
CA ARG A 185 -15.35 -17.89 10.41
C ARG A 185 -14.92 -17.23 11.71
N ASN A 186 -15.59 -16.14 12.01
CA ASN A 186 -15.38 -15.39 13.25
C ASN A 186 -16.74 -15.15 13.89
N TYR A 187 -16.79 -15.23 15.20
CA TYR A 187 -17.93 -14.75 15.97
C TYR A 187 -17.42 -14.05 17.23
N GLY A 188 -18.18 -13.09 17.71
CA GLY A 188 -17.78 -12.32 18.87
C GLY A 188 -18.97 -11.80 19.65
N PHE A 189 -18.73 -11.58 20.94
CA PHE A 189 -19.66 -10.96 21.86
C PHE A 189 -19.01 -9.71 22.44
N TYR A 190 -19.80 -8.66 22.61
CA TYR A 190 -19.29 -7.40 23.14
C TYR A 190 -20.32 -6.71 24.01
N GLY A 191 -19.81 -5.90 24.93
CA GLY A 191 -20.61 -5.05 25.79
C GLY A 191 -19.94 -3.71 26.01
N GLU A 192 -20.74 -2.67 26.15
CA GLU A 192 -20.33 -1.32 26.47
C GLU A 192 -21.22 -0.75 27.57
N ALA A 193 -20.60 -0.05 28.50
CA ALA A 193 -21.26 0.83 29.44
C ALA A 193 -20.72 2.24 29.26
N ARG A 194 -21.58 3.18 28.91
CA ARG A 194 -21.29 4.60 28.78
C ARG A 194 -22.01 5.39 29.84
N PHE A 195 -21.26 6.16 30.58
CA PHE A 195 -21.76 7.09 31.58
C PHE A 195 -21.63 8.51 31.06
N ASP A 196 -22.71 9.26 31.08
CA ASP A 196 -22.79 10.65 30.62
C ASP A 196 -23.31 11.56 31.72
N TYR A 197 -22.70 12.74 31.84
CA TYR A 197 -23.10 13.79 32.75
C TYR A 197 -23.40 15.08 31.99
N LYS A 198 -24.65 15.45 31.89
CA LYS A 198 -25.15 16.68 31.24
C LYS A 198 -24.72 16.86 29.79
N GLY A 199 -24.21 15.82 29.10
CA GLY A 199 -23.55 15.96 27.81
C GLY A 199 -22.21 16.68 27.89
N LEU A 200 -21.74 17.06 29.08
CA LEU A 200 -20.49 17.76 29.31
C LEU A 200 -19.31 16.81 29.48
N ALA A 201 -19.55 15.71 30.18
CA ALA A 201 -18.55 14.70 30.43
C ALA A 201 -19.08 13.30 30.14
N HIS A 202 -18.28 12.47 29.51
CA HIS A 202 -18.63 11.08 29.32
C HIS A 202 -17.40 10.18 29.54
N ILE A 203 -17.66 8.98 30.02
CA ILE A 203 -16.73 7.88 30.06
C ILE A 203 -17.44 6.63 29.57
N SER A 204 -16.79 5.87 28.66
CA SER A 204 -17.29 4.57 28.26
C SER A 204 -16.22 3.50 28.45
N ALA A 205 -16.67 2.30 28.80
CA ALA A 205 -15.83 1.11 28.88
C ALA A 205 -16.47 0.01 28.03
N THR A 206 -15.67 -0.61 27.16
CA THR A 206 -16.09 -1.69 26.28
C THR A 206 -15.27 -2.92 26.55
N VAL A 207 -15.88 -4.08 26.47
CA VAL A 207 -15.19 -5.37 26.43
C VAL A 207 -15.71 -6.18 25.25
N ARG A 208 -14.80 -6.81 24.52
CA ARG A 208 -15.16 -7.70 23.40
C ARG A 208 -14.37 -9.01 23.52
N ASN A 209 -15.07 -10.11 23.24
CA ASN A 209 -14.47 -11.44 23.09
C ASN A 209 -14.73 -11.92 21.66
N ASP A 210 -13.69 -12.24 20.92
CA ASP A 210 -13.77 -12.79 19.59
C ASP A 210 -13.23 -14.24 19.55
N HIS A 211 -13.81 -15.01 18.65
CA HIS A 211 -13.38 -16.36 18.31
C HIS A 211 -13.08 -16.43 16.83
N SER A 212 -11.93 -17.00 16.46
CA SER A 212 -11.52 -17.13 15.08
C SER A 212 -11.12 -18.56 14.71
N SER A 213 -11.62 -19.03 13.57
CA SER A 213 -11.26 -20.33 13.01
C SER A 213 -9.82 -20.40 12.46
N THR A 214 -9.09 -19.30 12.46
CA THR A 214 -7.73 -19.21 11.91
C THR A 214 -6.63 -19.27 12.96
N LEU A 215 -7.02 -19.42 14.23
CA LEU A 215 -6.11 -19.57 15.36
C LEU A 215 -6.13 -21.00 15.89
N ASP A 216 -5.12 -21.33 16.68
CA ASP A 216 -5.05 -22.61 17.39
C ASP A 216 -6.29 -22.80 18.27
N PRO A 217 -6.91 -23.98 18.32
CA PRO A 217 -8.10 -24.23 19.15
C PRO A 217 -7.95 -23.83 20.61
N GLU A 218 -6.75 -23.91 21.16
CA GLU A 218 -6.46 -23.49 22.54
C GLU A 218 -6.39 -21.96 22.70
N ASN A 219 -6.15 -21.21 21.62
CA ASN A 219 -5.97 -19.75 21.60
C ASN A 219 -6.97 -19.02 20.69
N ASN A 220 -8.02 -19.69 20.22
CA ASN A 220 -8.95 -19.12 19.24
C ASN A 220 -9.93 -18.10 19.83
N SER A 221 -10.01 -18.02 21.16
CA SER A 221 -10.84 -17.07 21.91
C SER A 221 -9.95 -16.03 22.58
N TYR A 222 -10.22 -14.74 22.32
CA TYR A 222 -9.43 -13.64 22.86
C TYR A 222 -10.30 -12.46 23.25
N VAL A 223 -9.95 -11.85 24.39
CA VAL A 223 -10.69 -10.73 25.00
C VAL A 223 -9.85 -9.48 24.93
N TYR A 224 -10.50 -8.37 24.62
CA TYR A 224 -9.85 -7.07 24.62
C TYR A 224 -10.79 -5.94 25.06
N PRO A 225 -10.31 -5.06 25.97
CA PRO A 225 -11.06 -3.94 26.48
C PRO A 225 -10.75 -2.64 25.75
N SER A 226 -11.63 -1.65 25.93
CA SER A 226 -11.34 -0.24 25.62
C SER A 226 -11.98 0.69 26.63
N VAL A 227 -11.39 1.87 26.81
CA VAL A 227 -11.92 2.95 27.62
C VAL A 227 -11.79 4.26 26.86
N THR A 228 -12.87 5.05 26.85
CA THR A 228 -12.89 6.38 26.23
C THR A 228 -13.45 7.38 27.22
N ALA A 229 -12.85 8.57 27.30
CA ALA A 229 -13.34 9.68 28.12
C ALA A 229 -13.32 10.99 27.33
N GLY A 230 -14.27 11.85 27.61
CA GLY A 230 -14.35 13.19 27.03
C GLY A 230 -14.95 14.18 28.01
N LEU A 231 -14.41 15.41 28.00
CA LEU A 231 -14.86 16.52 28.86
C LEU A 231 -14.90 17.81 28.05
N ILE A 232 -16.07 18.42 27.99
CA ILE A 232 -16.27 19.79 27.50
C ILE A 232 -15.92 20.74 28.64
N TRP A 233 -14.64 21.00 28.82
CA TRP A 233 -14.14 21.78 29.94
C TRP A 233 -14.52 23.26 29.87
N SER A 234 -14.77 23.82 28.67
CA SER A 234 -15.21 25.20 28.46
C SER A 234 -16.59 25.49 29.09
N GLU A 235 -17.41 24.47 29.25
CA GLU A 235 -18.75 24.59 29.84
C GLU A 235 -18.78 24.01 31.27
N ALA A 236 -17.99 22.96 31.54
CA ALA A 236 -17.99 22.27 32.84
C ALA A 236 -17.49 23.12 34.01
N PHE A 237 -16.58 24.06 33.79
CA PHE A 237 -15.99 24.94 34.81
C PHE A 237 -16.64 26.33 34.87
N GLY A 238 -17.91 26.44 34.51
CA GLY A 238 -18.60 27.72 34.36
C GLY A 238 -18.18 28.38 33.05
N SER A 239 -19.10 28.97 32.32
CA SER A 239 -18.85 29.44 30.96
C SER A 239 -17.52 30.23 30.83
N ILE A 240 -16.46 29.54 30.46
CA ILE A 240 -15.17 30.17 30.09
C ILE A 240 -15.25 30.69 28.64
N ALA A 241 -16.27 30.24 27.91
CA ALA A 241 -16.52 30.66 26.55
C ALA A 241 -16.80 32.18 26.49
N ASN A 242 -16.12 32.84 25.54
CA ASN A 242 -16.27 34.27 25.25
C ASN A 242 -16.07 34.49 23.74
N ASP A 243 -16.12 35.75 23.28
CA ASP A 243 -16.02 36.09 21.86
C ASP A 243 -14.74 35.59 21.21
N TRP A 244 -13.66 35.47 21.98
CA TRP A 244 -12.37 34.97 21.47
C TRP A 244 -12.29 33.44 21.57
N PHE A 245 -12.71 32.83 22.67
CA PHE A 245 -12.65 31.38 22.90
C PHE A 245 -14.06 30.82 23.05
N SER A 246 -14.51 30.00 22.08
CA SER A 246 -15.89 29.58 21.97
C SER A 246 -16.18 28.19 22.53
N TYR A 247 -15.19 27.28 22.49
CA TYR A 247 -15.38 25.88 22.86
C TYR A 247 -14.03 25.18 23.12
N GLY A 248 -14.02 24.32 24.13
CA GLY A 248 -12.88 23.45 24.44
C GLY A 248 -13.34 22.09 24.96
N LYS A 249 -12.92 21.04 24.25
CA LYS A 249 -13.15 19.64 24.64
C LYS A 249 -11.81 18.91 24.73
N LEU A 250 -11.58 18.22 25.83
CA LEU A 250 -10.49 17.24 25.99
C LEU A 250 -11.07 15.84 25.75
N ARG A 251 -10.36 15.01 25.01
CA ARG A 251 -10.69 13.60 24.79
C ARG A 251 -9.48 12.72 25.02
N GLY A 252 -9.72 11.51 25.50
CA GLY A 252 -8.70 10.49 25.63
C GLY A 252 -9.32 9.11 25.43
N ASN A 253 -8.56 8.22 24.83
CA ASN A 253 -8.95 6.84 24.69
C ASN A 253 -7.75 5.91 24.91
N TRP A 254 -8.03 4.71 25.33
CA TRP A 254 -7.15 3.58 25.32
C TRP A 254 -7.94 2.36 24.88
N ALA A 255 -7.38 1.60 23.94
CA ALA A 255 -8.03 0.42 23.39
C ALA A 255 -7.01 -0.69 23.10
N MET A 256 -7.44 -1.92 23.31
CA MET A 256 -6.77 -3.11 22.77
C MET A 256 -7.61 -3.68 21.64
N VAL A 257 -6.96 -4.29 20.63
CA VAL A 257 -7.61 -4.98 19.52
C VAL A 257 -6.79 -6.20 19.16
N GLY A 258 -7.46 -7.35 19.03
CA GLY A 258 -6.85 -8.57 18.54
C GLY A 258 -7.00 -8.71 17.02
N LYS A 259 -5.95 -9.18 16.35
CA LYS A 259 -5.96 -9.53 14.93
C LYS A 259 -5.56 -11.00 14.77
N ASP A 260 -6.43 -11.76 14.15
CA ASP A 260 -6.21 -13.19 13.91
C ASP A 260 -5.29 -13.46 12.70
N ALA A 261 -4.95 -14.74 12.49
CA ALA A 261 -4.07 -15.21 11.43
C ALA A 261 -4.79 -15.37 10.08
N VAL A 262 -4.02 -15.59 9.02
CA VAL A 262 -4.56 -16.07 7.74
C VAL A 262 -4.99 -17.52 7.83
N SER A 263 -5.99 -17.92 7.01
CA SER A 263 -6.51 -19.29 7.01
C SER A 263 -5.46 -20.34 6.65
N TYR A 264 -5.56 -21.51 7.21
CA TYR A 264 -4.79 -22.72 6.87
C TYR A 264 -3.29 -22.65 7.17
N LEU A 265 -2.88 -21.90 8.20
CA LEU A 265 -1.49 -21.92 8.69
C LEU A 265 -1.15 -23.22 9.43
N PHE A 266 -2.16 -23.92 9.96
CA PHE A 266 -2.02 -25.18 10.68
C PHE A 266 -2.02 -26.40 9.75
N ASP A 267 -2.40 -26.22 8.47
CA ASP A 267 -2.49 -27.32 7.53
C ASP A 267 -1.11 -27.70 7.01
N ARG A 268 -0.84 -28.99 7.04
CA ARG A 268 0.36 -29.56 6.43
C ARG A 268 0.24 -29.50 4.92
N LYS A 269 1.23 -28.93 4.24
CA LYS A 269 1.27 -28.83 2.78
C LYS A 269 2.14 -29.94 2.19
N TYR A 270 1.71 -30.44 1.05
CA TYR A 270 2.46 -31.42 0.27
C TYR A 270 2.75 -30.83 -1.11
N LYS A 271 3.93 -31.14 -1.64
CA LYS A 271 4.29 -30.88 -3.04
C LYS A 271 4.26 -32.18 -3.81
N THR A 272 3.68 -32.16 -5.00
CA THR A 272 3.77 -33.24 -5.96
C THR A 272 5.06 -33.13 -6.78
N PHE A 273 5.71 -34.25 -6.99
CA PHE A 273 6.90 -34.36 -7.82
C PHE A 273 6.56 -35.16 -9.09
N VAL A 274 6.58 -34.51 -10.22
CA VAL A 274 6.27 -35.12 -11.52
C VAL A 274 7.42 -36.02 -12.03
N THR A 275 8.59 -35.91 -11.38
CA THR A 275 9.82 -36.63 -11.76
C THR A 275 9.84 -38.11 -11.38
N PHE A 276 8.88 -38.59 -10.59
CA PHE A 276 8.78 -40.02 -10.28
C PHE A 276 7.84 -40.70 -11.28
N PRO A 277 8.19 -41.89 -11.84
CA PRO A 277 7.38 -42.56 -12.85
C PRO A 277 5.91 -42.82 -12.45
N ASP A 278 5.65 -43.02 -11.17
CA ASP A 278 4.30 -43.27 -10.62
C ASP A 278 3.69 -42.03 -9.92
N GLY A 279 4.31 -40.84 -10.09
CA GLY A 279 3.98 -39.67 -9.29
C GLY A 279 4.41 -39.84 -7.83
N GLY A 280 4.81 -38.76 -7.22
CA GLY A 280 5.19 -38.76 -5.81
C GLY A 280 4.78 -37.44 -5.16
N TYR A 281 4.62 -37.44 -3.86
CA TYR A 281 4.45 -36.23 -3.09
C TYR A 281 5.30 -36.29 -1.83
N ALA A 282 5.79 -35.12 -1.42
CA ALA A 282 6.52 -34.95 -0.18
C ALA A 282 5.95 -33.78 0.60
N ILE A 283 6.28 -33.70 1.86
CA ILE A 283 5.95 -32.53 2.68
C ILE A 283 6.62 -31.30 2.07
N ASP A 284 5.88 -30.21 1.89
CA ASP A 284 6.45 -28.95 1.46
C ASP A 284 7.38 -28.40 2.55
N PRO A 285 8.70 -28.35 2.33
CA PRO A 285 9.66 -27.88 3.33
C PRO A 285 9.67 -26.37 3.47
N THR A 286 8.91 -25.63 2.64
CA THR A 286 8.95 -24.17 2.62
C THR A 286 8.53 -23.60 3.96
N ARG A 287 7.51 -24.19 4.62
CA ARG A 287 7.02 -23.71 5.91
C ARG A 287 6.46 -24.85 6.75
N SER A 288 6.84 -24.92 8.03
CA SER A 288 6.22 -25.83 8.99
C SER A 288 4.77 -25.41 9.28
N THR A 289 3.97 -26.35 9.75
CA THR A 289 2.68 -26.05 10.37
C THR A 289 2.90 -25.12 11.56
N ALA A 290 2.05 -24.10 11.68
CA ALA A 290 2.04 -23.26 12.86
C ALA A 290 1.51 -24.07 14.07
N GLN A 291 1.99 -23.77 15.27
CA GLN A 291 1.51 -24.36 16.51
C GLN A 291 1.39 -23.26 17.55
N GLY A 292 0.33 -23.32 18.37
CA GLY A 292 0.14 -22.39 19.49
C GLY A 292 -0.04 -20.92 19.08
N LEU A 293 -0.46 -20.64 17.81
CA LEU A 293 -0.65 -19.26 17.36
C LEU A 293 -1.74 -18.58 18.18
N ARG A 294 -1.37 -17.39 18.66
CA ARG A 294 -2.23 -16.41 19.33
C ARG A 294 -2.55 -15.27 18.38
N PRO A 295 -3.58 -14.45 18.66
CA PRO A 295 -3.81 -13.23 17.89
C PRO A 295 -2.65 -12.24 18.10
N GLU A 296 -2.38 -11.44 17.08
CA GLU A 296 -1.58 -10.22 17.24
C GLU A 296 -2.37 -9.23 18.08
N MET A 297 -1.74 -8.61 19.10
CA MET A 297 -2.42 -7.68 19.99
C MET A 297 -1.93 -6.25 19.74
N THR A 298 -2.86 -5.38 19.37
CA THR A 298 -2.61 -3.94 19.22
C THR A 298 -3.12 -3.22 20.46
N SER A 299 -2.27 -2.47 21.14
CA SER A 299 -2.62 -1.54 22.20
C SER A 299 -2.39 -0.12 21.72
N SER A 300 -3.41 0.72 21.81
CA SER A 300 -3.34 2.12 21.36
C SER A 300 -3.91 3.05 22.42
N TRP A 301 -3.30 4.22 22.57
CA TRP A 301 -3.87 5.32 23.32
C TRP A 301 -3.74 6.63 22.55
N GLU A 302 -4.70 7.51 22.76
CA GLU A 302 -4.74 8.82 22.15
C GLU A 302 -5.24 9.86 23.17
N ILE A 303 -4.64 11.04 23.13
CA ILE A 303 -5.13 12.23 23.81
C ILE A 303 -5.32 13.31 22.74
N GLY A 304 -6.50 13.91 22.72
CA GLY A 304 -6.85 14.94 21.75
C GLY A 304 -7.59 16.10 22.37
N MET A 305 -7.51 17.24 21.69
CA MET A 305 -8.15 18.47 22.09
C MET A 305 -8.86 19.11 20.89
N ASP A 306 -10.16 19.39 21.03
CA ASP A 306 -10.95 20.15 20.06
C ASP A 306 -11.19 21.55 20.64
N LEU A 307 -10.68 22.57 19.95
CA LEU A 307 -10.74 23.97 20.36
C LEU A 307 -11.45 24.78 19.27
N ARG A 308 -12.30 25.72 19.69
CA ARG A 308 -12.95 26.64 18.77
C ARG A 308 -12.80 28.08 19.26
N PHE A 309 -12.51 28.96 18.31
CA PHE A 309 -12.27 30.37 18.57
C PHE A 309 -13.14 31.24 17.68
N PHE A 310 -13.36 32.50 18.09
CA PHE A 310 -14.04 33.54 17.30
C PHE A 310 -15.45 33.09 16.83
N ASP A 311 -16.33 32.73 17.76
CA ASP A 311 -17.67 32.16 17.45
C ASP A 311 -17.60 30.90 16.56
N SER A 312 -16.64 30.03 16.83
CA SER A 312 -16.40 28.79 16.06
C SER A 312 -15.96 29.00 14.60
N LYS A 313 -15.51 30.20 14.24
CA LYS A 313 -14.95 30.48 12.91
C LYS A 313 -13.59 29.82 12.70
N THR A 314 -12.84 29.64 13.78
CA THR A 314 -11.59 28.87 13.80
C THR A 314 -11.83 27.59 14.59
N LYS A 315 -11.55 26.44 13.99
CA LYS A 315 -11.59 25.14 14.65
C LYS A 315 -10.19 24.52 14.58
N LEU A 316 -9.68 24.11 15.73
CA LEU A 316 -8.39 23.46 15.87
C LEU A 316 -8.57 22.13 16.59
N ASP A 317 -8.25 21.04 15.93
CA ASP A 317 -8.15 19.71 16.50
C ASP A 317 -6.68 19.29 16.56
N VAL A 318 -6.24 18.84 17.71
CA VAL A 318 -4.88 18.33 17.94
C VAL A 318 -4.98 16.99 18.63
N ALA A 319 -4.31 15.98 18.08
CA ALA A 319 -4.23 14.67 18.68
C ALA A 319 -2.78 14.18 18.73
N TYR A 320 -2.42 13.54 19.82
CA TYR A 320 -1.23 12.74 19.96
C TYR A 320 -1.61 11.29 20.23
N TYR A 321 -1.03 10.36 19.50
CA TYR A 321 -1.31 8.94 19.64
C TYR A 321 -0.05 8.10 19.77
N SER A 322 -0.22 6.94 20.38
CA SER A 322 0.80 5.89 20.40
C SER A 322 0.12 4.53 20.29
N THR A 323 0.56 3.75 19.31
CA THR A 323 0.06 2.41 19.01
C THR A 323 1.22 1.41 19.08
N ARG A 324 1.01 0.33 19.80
CA ARG A 324 1.97 -0.78 19.90
C ARG A 324 1.29 -2.06 19.44
N VAL A 325 1.96 -2.81 18.58
CA VAL A 325 1.53 -4.15 18.14
C VAL A 325 2.50 -5.16 18.70
N ASP A 326 2.01 -6.10 19.48
CA ASP A 326 2.75 -7.19 20.08
C ASP A 326 2.32 -8.53 19.47
N ASP A 327 3.15 -9.56 19.66
CA ASP A 327 2.88 -10.92 19.19
C ASP A 327 2.62 -11.00 17.67
N GLN A 328 3.37 -10.22 16.86
CA GLN A 328 3.19 -10.25 15.41
C GLN A 328 3.40 -11.65 14.85
N ILE A 329 2.52 -12.09 13.94
CA ILE A 329 2.60 -13.39 13.28
C ILE A 329 3.58 -13.29 12.12
N VAL A 330 4.81 -13.76 12.33
CA VAL A 330 5.91 -13.67 11.37
C VAL A 330 6.41 -15.06 10.96
N ASN A 331 6.99 -15.14 9.76
CA ASN A 331 7.70 -16.33 9.29
C ASN A 331 9.18 -16.20 9.64
N VAL A 332 9.67 -17.04 10.50
CA VAL A 332 11.06 -17.06 10.96
C VAL A 332 11.81 -18.17 10.25
N ARG A 333 13.04 -17.89 9.78
CA ARG A 333 13.94 -18.93 9.27
C ARG A 333 14.35 -19.85 10.39
N VAL A 334 14.27 -21.14 10.14
CA VAL A 334 14.70 -22.18 11.08
C VAL A 334 15.82 -23.03 10.48
N SER A 335 16.52 -23.78 11.34
CA SER A 335 17.56 -24.68 10.87
C SER A 335 16.98 -25.72 9.88
N PRO A 336 17.61 -25.95 8.72
CA PRO A 336 17.19 -26.99 7.78
C PRO A 336 17.14 -28.40 8.41
N ALA A 337 17.85 -28.63 9.51
CA ALA A 337 17.77 -29.87 10.29
C ALA A 337 16.35 -30.15 10.83
N SER A 338 15.49 -29.13 10.94
CA SER A 338 14.08 -29.28 11.30
C SER A 338 13.23 -29.89 10.17
N GLY A 339 13.76 -30.00 8.96
CA GLY A 339 13.03 -30.38 7.74
C GLY A 339 12.26 -29.23 7.10
N TYR A 340 12.37 -28.00 7.62
CA TYR A 340 11.67 -26.81 7.14
C TYR A 340 12.62 -25.63 6.96
N ILE A 341 12.22 -24.67 6.11
CA ILE A 341 12.95 -23.43 5.87
C ILE A 341 12.41 -22.32 6.76
N LEU A 342 11.07 -22.26 6.91
CA LEU A 342 10.35 -21.24 7.66
C LEU A 342 9.45 -21.86 8.72
N GLN A 343 9.28 -21.18 9.83
CA GLN A 343 8.26 -21.47 10.86
C GLN A 343 7.46 -20.19 11.16
N THR A 344 6.14 -20.32 11.20
CA THR A 344 5.25 -19.21 11.58
C THR A 344 5.10 -19.19 13.09
N ARG A 345 5.39 -18.03 13.71
CA ARG A 345 5.35 -17.81 15.17
C ARG A 345 4.80 -16.43 15.50
N ASN A 346 4.34 -16.26 16.75
CA ASN A 346 4.05 -14.95 17.33
C ASN A 346 5.34 -14.38 17.92
N GLU A 347 6.05 -13.59 17.15
CA GLU A 347 7.29 -12.95 17.57
C GLU A 347 7.40 -11.56 16.92
N GLY A 348 7.96 -10.63 17.69
CA GLY A 348 8.15 -9.27 17.23
C GLY A 348 7.09 -8.29 17.74
N SER A 349 7.54 -7.09 18.00
CA SER A 349 6.68 -5.96 18.34
C SER A 349 7.15 -4.67 17.69
N VAL A 350 6.17 -3.83 17.31
CA VAL A 350 6.41 -2.53 16.71
C VAL A 350 5.60 -1.47 17.42
N LYS A 351 6.10 -0.24 17.41
CA LYS A 351 5.43 0.93 17.96
C LYS A 351 5.36 2.02 16.92
N ASN A 352 4.19 2.65 16.80
CA ASN A 352 4.00 3.88 16.07
C ASN A 352 3.52 4.96 17.04
N HIS A 353 3.99 6.19 16.88
CA HIS A 353 3.49 7.34 17.61
C HIS A 353 3.52 8.57 16.70
N GLY A 354 2.61 9.50 16.94
CA GLY A 354 2.50 10.63 16.06
C GLY A 354 1.63 11.75 16.59
N VAL A 355 1.67 12.85 15.86
CA VAL A 355 0.86 14.05 16.08
C VAL A 355 0.04 14.31 14.84
N GLU A 356 -1.24 14.61 15.03
CA GLU A 356 -2.14 15.07 13.99
C GLU A 356 -2.74 16.41 14.40
N ILE A 357 -2.75 17.36 13.46
CA ILE A 357 -3.32 18.69 13.66
C ILE A 357 -4.23 18.99 12.47
N SER A 358 -5.47 19.39 12.78
CA SER A 358 -6.43 19.89 11.79
C SER A 358 -6.87 21.30 12.18
N LEU A 359 -6.67 22.24 11.28
CA LEU A 359 -7.10 23.62 11.43
C LEU A 359 -8.10 23.97 10.33
N GLU A 360 -9.28 24.42 10.71
CA GLU A 360 -10.29 24.95 9.80
C GLU A 360 -10.57 26.41 10.16
N GLN A 361 -10.53 27.29 9.15
CA GLN A 361 -10.80 28.70 9.32
C GLN A 361 -11.90 29.16 8.37
N GLN A 362 -12.98 29.70 8.90
CA GLN A 362 -13.94 30.49 8.16
C GLN A 362 -13.39 31.92 8.01
N ILE A 363 -12.81 32.23 6.83
CA ILE A 363 -12.15 33.51 6.59
C ILE A 363 -13.19 34.60 6.40
N MET A 364 -14.25 34.29 5.64
CA MET A 364 -15.33 35.23 5.37
C MET A 364 -16.67 34.48 5.18
N LYS A 365 -17.73 35.05 5.71
CA LYS A 365 -19.10 34.59 5.43
C LYS A 365 -20.03 35.79 5.37
N THR A 366 -20.53 36.07 4.19
CA THR A 366 -21.55 37.07 3.89
C THR A 366 -22.69 36.41 3.11
N LYS A 367 -23.72 37.15 2.73
CA LYS A 367 -24.77 36.62 1.87
C LYS A 367 -24.23 36.10 0.52
N ASP A 368 -23.28 36.82 -0.07
CA ASP A 368 -22.78 36.53 -1.42
C ASP A 368 -21.42 35.83 -1.42
N ILE A 369 -20.64 35.92 -0.34
CA ILE A 369 -19.29 35.34 -0.26
C ILE A 369 -19.20 34.38 0.93
N GLU A 370 -18.67 33.20 0.66
CA GLU A 370 -18.24 32.24 1.67
C GLU A 370 -16.85 31.73 1.34
N TRP A 371 -15.93 31.92 2.28
CA TRP A 371 -14.55 31.52 2.11
C TRP A 371 -14.07 30.77 3.35
N THR A 372 -13.69 29.52 3.14
CA THR A 372 -13.12 28.63 4.17
C THR A 372 -11.77 28.11 3.70
N ALA A 373 -10.84 27.95 4.62
CA ALA A 373 -9.58 27.27 4.41
C ALA A 373 -9.37 26.23 5.50
N ALA A 374 -8.67 25.15 5.17
CA ALA A 374 -8.29 24.13 6.13
C ALA A 374 -6.85 23.69 5.89
N ALA A 375 -6.16 23.36 6.97
CA ALA A 375 -4.82 22.79 6.94
C ALA A 375 -4.79 21.53 7.81
N ASN A 376 -4.19 20.46 7.29
CA ASN A 376 -3.98 19.21 8.01
C ASN A 376 -2.48 18.91 8.05
N PHE A 377 -1.97 18.64 9.22
CA PHE A 377 -0.59 18.23 9.46
C PHE A 377 -0.57 16.85 10.11
N GLY A 378 0.30 15.98 9.67
CA GLY A 378 0.48 14.65 10.23
C GLY A 378 1.95 14.26 10.30
N LEU A 379 2.37 13.75 11.44
CA LEU A 379 3.68 13.17 11.69
C LEU A 379 3.49 11.81 12.33
N ASN A 380 4.18 10.80 11.82
CA ASN A 380 4.25 9.45 12.40
C ASN A 380 5.71 9.01 12.51
N ARG A 381 6.00 8.18 13.52
CA ARG A 381 7.29 7.51 13.69
C ARG A 381 7.05 6.06 14.08
N GLY A 382 7.55 5.15 13.23
CA GLY A 382 7.50 3.71 13.41
C GLY A 382 8.82 3.17 13.94
N THR A 383 8.79 2.40 15.02
CA THR A 383 9.97 1.78 15.63
C THR A 383 9.74 0.29 15.86
N VAL A 384 10.71 -0.54 15.49
CA VAL A 384 10.73 -1.97 15.82
C VAL A 384 11.25 -2.14 17.23
N LEU A 385 10.41 -2.67 18.13
CA LEU A 385 10.77 -2.88 19.54
C LEU A 385 11.45 -4.22 19.78
N SER A 386 10.97 -5.27 19.11
CA SER A 386 11.56 -6.61 19.17
C SER A 386 11.40 -7.34 17.86
N LEU A 387 12.34 -8.23 17.59
CA LEU A 387 12.32 -9.21 16.48
C LEU A 387 12.59 -10.60 17.04
N PRO A 388 12.38 -11.67 16.26
CA PRO A 388 12.79 -13.01 16.62
C PRO A 388 14.25 -13.09 17.06
N GLU A 389 14.55 -13.99 18.00
CA GLU A 389 15.90 -14.15 18.54
C GLU A 389 16.95 -14.31 17.43
N GLN A 390 18.09 -13.65 17.57
CA GLN A 390 19.20 -13.62 16.60
C GLN A 390 18.88 -12.92 15.25
N ILE A 391 17.73 -12.30 15.10
CA ILE A 391 17.37 -11.50 13.92
C ILE A 391 17.42 -10.02 14.29
N THR A 392 18.22 -9.25 13.55
CA THR A 392 18.33 -7.79 13.72
C THR A 392 17.53 -7.02 12.71
N GLU A 393 17.06 -7.69 11.63
CA GLU A 393 16.26 -7.09 10.59
C GLU A 393 15.30 -8.09 9.94
N LEU A 394 14.13 -7.60 9.51
CA LEU A 394 13.20 -8.33 8.67
C LEU A 394 13.16 -7.67 7.30
N GLN A 395 13.52 -8.43 6.27
CA GLN A 395 13.50 -7.98 4.89
C GLN A 395 12.18 -8.37 4.21
N GLY A 396 11.62 -7.43 3.47
CA GLY A 396 10.50 -7.67 2.57
C GLY A 396 10.91 -8.22 1.21
N THR A 397 10.07 -8.00 0.20
CA THR A 397 10.36 -8.44 -1.17
C THR A 397 11.57 -7.73 -1.74
N GLN A 398 12.48 -8.50 -2.33
CA GLN A 398 13.67 -7.97 -3.01
C GLN A 398 13.30 -7.27 -4.31
N TYR A 399 13.85 -6.08 -4.51
CA TYR A 399 13.79 -5.32 -5.75
C TYR A 399 15.22 -5.06 -6.24
N THR A 400 15.70 -5.90 -7.13
CA THR A 400 17.12 -5.99 -7.48
C THR A 400 17.99 -6.34 -6.26
N ASP A 401 18.75 -5.38 -5.71
CA ASP A 401 19.56 -5.54 -4.47
C ASP A 401 19.02 -4.68 -3.32
N MET A 402 17.82 -4.10 -3.48
CA MET A 402 17.18 -3.24 -2.48
C MET A 402 16.02 -3.98 -1.81
N PHE A 403 15.88 -3.80 -0.50
CA PHE A 403 14.85 -4.43 0.31
C PHE A 403 14.15 -3.40 1.18
N PRO A 404 12.81 -3.36 1.19
CA PRO A 404 12.08 -2.79 2.31
C PRO A 404 12.45 -3.56 3.58
N THR A 405 12.88 -2.87 4.61
CA THR A 405 13.46 -3.52 5.79
C THR A 405 12.93 -2.89 7.08
N ALA A 406 12.73 -3.71 8.09
CA ALA A 406 12.45 -3.28 9.46
C ALA A 406 13.64 -3.67 10.35
N TYR A 407 14.28 -2.67 10.98
CA TYR A 407 15.46 -2.87 11.83
C TYR A 407 15.10 -2.86 13.31
N LEU A 408 15.67 -3.78 14.05
CA LEU A 408 15.55 -3.80 15.52
C LEU A 408 16.00 -2.46 16.11
N HIS A 409 15.17 -1.86 16.95
CA HIS A 409 15.31 -0.51 17.54
C HIS A 409 15.40 0.64 16.54
N GLY A 410 15.12 0.36 15.26
CA GLY A 410 15.10 1.33 14.16
C GLY A 410 13.75 1.44 13.48
N SER A 411 13.76 2.02 12.28
CA SER A 411 12.55 2.25 11.49
C SER A 411 11.89 0.95 11.03
N THR A 412 10.55 0.96 10.99
CA THR A 412 9.73 -0.10 10.37
C THR A 412 9.69 0.00 8.85
N THR A 413 10.20 1.08 8.27
CA THR A 413 10.06 1.44 6.86
C THR A 413 11.39 1.77 6.19
N ALA A 414 12.47 1.24 6.72
CA ALA A 414 13.81 1.41 6.18
C ALA A 414 13.98 0.76 4.79
N ILE A 415 15.02 1.15 4.09
CA ILE A 415 15.52 0.51 2.87
C ILE A 415 16.91 0.00 3.15
N SER A 416 17.17 -1.27 2.88
CA SER A 416 18.52 -1.84 2.91
C SER A 416 19.00 -2.20 1.51
N GLY A 417 20.31 -2.16 1.34
CA GLY A 417 20.97 -2.47 0.08
C GLY A 417 22.48 -2.33 0.16
N LYS A 418 23.13 -2.39 -0.98
CA LYS A 418 24.58 -2.19 -1.08
C LYS A 418 24.94 -0.71 -0.98
N ASP A 419 26.02 -0.41 -0.29
CA ASP A 419 26.63 0.92 -0.21
C ASP A 419 28.12 0.86 -0.49
N TYR A 420 28.73 2.01 -0.66
CA TYR A 420 30.18 2.15 -0.70
C TYR A 420 30.80 1.97 0.68
N LEU A 421 32.05 1.54 0.70
CA LEU A 421 32.87 1.60 1.91
C LEU A 421 33.17 3.09 2.22
N ARG A 422 32.87 3.52 3.44
CA ARG A 422 33.01 4.92 3.84
C ARG A 422 33.92 5.06 5.07
N THR A 423 34.54 6.21 5.17
CA THR A 423 35.24 6.65 6.38
C THR A 423 34.22 6.99 7.47
N GLU A 424 34.68 7.23 8.71
CA GLU A 424 33.82 7.63 9.82
C GLU A 424 33.08 8.96 9.57
N ASP A 425 33.70 9.88 8.79
CA ASP A 425 33.11 11.15 8.38
C ASP A 425 32.24 11.02 7.10
N GLY A 426 31.97 9.80 6.63
CA GLY A 426 31.01 9.48 5.55
C GLY A 426 31.55 9.58 4.14
N LYS A 427 32.82 9.90 3.92
CA LYS A 427 33.43 9.97 2.58
C LYS A 427 33.63 8.58 1.98
N ILE A 428 33.42 8.44 0.67
CA ILE A 428 33.61 7.18 -0.04
C ILE A 428 35.09 6.87 -0.15
N ILE A 429 35.50 5.65 0.20
CA ILE A 429 36.87 5.19 0.05
C ILE A 429 37.08 4.63 -1.35
N CYS A 430 38.08 5.18 -2.03
CA CYS A 430 38.53 4.73 -3.36
C CYS A 430 39.81 3.89 -3.27
N THR A 431 40.05 3.11 -4.31
CA THR A 431 41.36 2.45 -4.53
C THR A 431 42.38 3.48 -5.05
N PRO A 432 43.68 3.19 -5.01
CA PRO A 432 44.71 4.04 -5.64
C PRO A 432 44.48 4.25 -7.16
N GLU A 433 43.80 3.32 -7.83
CA GLU A 433 43.41 3.39 -9.24
C GLU A 433 42.18 4.31 -9.48
N GLY A 434 41.61 4.91 -8.43
CA GLY A 434 40.51 5.87 -8.51
C GLY A 434 39.10 5.25 -8.54
N THR A 435 38.97 3.91 -8.39
CA THR A 435 37.66 3.25 -8.34
C THR A 435 37.10 3.20 -6.92
N PRO A 436 35.79 3.42 -6.69
CA PRO A 436 35.21 3.33 -5.36
C PRO A 436 35.18 1.90 -4.82
N LYS A 437 35.46 1.72 -3.53
CA LYS A 437 35.33 0.43 -2.86
C LYS A 437 33.89 0.21 -2.43
N ILE A 438 33.32 -0.95 -2.81
CA ILE A 438 32.01 -1.39 -2.35
C ILE A 438 32.16 -2.04 -0.99
N ASP A 439 31.25 -1.74 -0.05
CA ASP A 439 31.27 -2.35 1.26
C ASP A 439 31.03 -3.87 1.16
N PRO A 440 31.90 -4.70 1.80
CA PRO A 440 31.71 -6.14 1.80
C PRO A 440 30.44 -6.59 2.53
N GLN A 441 29.88 -5.76 3.42
CA GLN A 441 28.57 -6.00 4.01
C GLN A 441 27.50 -5.82 2.94
N LYS A 442 26.88 -6.92 2.54
CA LYS A 442 25.93 -6.95 1.42
C LYS A 442 24.64 -6.14 1.62
N GLN A 443 24.28 -5.91 2.88
CA GLN A 443 23.04 -5.21 3.27
C GLN A 443 23.34 -4.17 4.32
N LYS A 444 23.14 -2.92 4.00
CA LYS A 444 23.24 -1.77 4.89
C LYS A 444 21.94 -0.99 4.87
N LEU A 445 21.68 -0.24 5.92
CA LEU A 445 20.65 0.79 5.93
C LEU A 445 21.10 1.91 4.98
N ILE A 446 20.35 2.11 3.88
CA ILE A 446 20.67 3.11 2.85
C ILE A 446 19.59 4.18 2.70
N GLY A 447 18.42 3.99 3.30
CA GLY A 447 17.33 4.97 3.28
C GLY A 447 16.20 4.64 4.24
N ASN A 448 15.29 5.58 4.39
CA ASN A 448 14.06 5.43 5.19
C ASN A 448 12.88 6.08 4.44
N ARG A 449 11.86 5.31 4.18
CA ARG A 449 10.66 5.73 3.42
C ARG A 449 9.68 6.59 4.24
N GLU A 450 9.84 6.65 5.56
CA GLU A 450 8.96 7.39 6.46
C GLU A 450 9.18 8.89 6.29
N PRO A 451 8.13 9.67 5.94
CA PRO A 451 8.27 11.11 5.81
C PRO A 451 8.47 11.78 7.17
N ASP A 452 9.12 12.93 7.17
CA ASP A 452 9.23 13.76 8.37
C ASP A 452 7.86 14.29 8.78
N PHE A 453 7.06 14.73 7.82
CA PHE A 453 5.66 15.09 8.00
C PHE A 453 4.92 15.14 6.67
N LEU A 454 3.60 15.12 6.77
CA LEU A 454 2.66 15.37 5.68
C LEU A 454 1.89 16.67 5.97
N LEU A 455 1.63 17.46 4.94
CA LEU A 455 0.87 18.70 5.05
C LEU A 455 -0.13 18.78 3.90
N GLY A 456 -1.41 19.03 4.23
CA GLY A 456 -2.45 19.32 3.25
C GLY A 456 -3.07 20.68 3.53
N VAL A 457 -3.22 21.52 2.52
CA VAL A 457 -3.91 22.82 2.62
C VAL A 457 -4.99 22.88 1.56
N SER A 458 -6.23 23.05 2.01
CA SER A 458 -7.37 23.20 1.12
C SER A 458 -8.06 24.54 1.33
N THR A 459 -8.70 25.06 0.29
CA THR A 459 -9.58 26.22 0.41
C THR A 459 -10.79 26.06 -0.49
N ASN A 460 -11.92 26.55 0.01
CA ASN A 460 -13.17 26.64 -0.73
C ASN A 460 -13.66 28.10 -0.69
N PHE A 461 -13.82 28.66 -1.85
CA PHE A 461 -14.31 30.01 -2.06
C PHE A 461 -15.59 29.97 -2.87
N ARG A 462 -16.66 30.58 -2.35
CA ARG A 462 -17.94 30.73 -3.05
C ARG A 462 -18.26 32.22 -3.16
N TRP A 463 -18.54 32.65 -4.37
CA TRP A 463 -19.05 33.97 -4.67
C TRP A 463 -20.35 33.84 -5.43
N LYS A 464 -21.49 34.10 -4.77
CA LYS A 464 -22.83 33.86 -5.30
C LYS A 464 -22.96 32.41 -5.77
N ASP A 465 -23.17 32.25 -7.07
CA ASP A 465 -23.38 30.95 -7.72
C ASP A 465 -22.07 30.27 -8.16
N LEU A 466 -20.94 30.97 -8.11
CA LEU A 466 -19.63 30.47 -8.47
C LEU A 466 -18.91 29.90 -7.24
N SER A 467 -18.36 28.71 -7.35
CA SER A 467 -17.53 28.09 -6.31
C SER A 467 -16.19 27.62 -6.85
N VAL A 468 -15.13 27.87 -6.13
CA VAL A 468 -13.76 27.41 -6.42
C VAL A 468 -13.24 26.65 -5.22
N GLY A 469 -12.78 25.43 -5.44
CA GLY A 469 -12.10 24.61 -4.43
C GLY A 469 -10.73 24.18 -4.91
N LEU A 470 -9.75 24.16 -4.04
CA LEU A 470 -8.43 23.62 -4.34
C LEU A 470 -7.83 22.88 -3.14
N LEU A 471 -6.95 21.93 -3.44
CA LEU A 471 -6.13 21.22 -2.46
C LEU A 471 -4.68 21.21 -2.95
N VAL A 472 -3.80 21.66 -2.09
CA VAL A 472 -2.35 21.47 -2.20
C VAL A 472 -1.94 20.50 -1.10
N ASP A 473 -1.27 19.42 -1.44
CA ASP A 473 -0.67 18.50 -0.49
C ASP A 473 0.84 18.43 -0.68
N GLY A 474 1.53 18.14 0.40
CA GLY A 474 2.97 18.04 0.44
C GLY A 474 3.44 16.93 1.38
N ARG A 475 4.59 16.41 1.04
CA ARG A 475 5.39 15.48 1.85
C ARG A 475 6.77 16.10 2.03
N CYS A 476 7.24 16.09 3.25
CA CYS A 476 8.61 16.47 3.58
C CYS A 476 9.36 15.23 4.04
N GLY A 477 10.53 14.99 3.46
CA GLY A 477 11.36 13.83 3.79
C GLY A 477 10.78 12.48 3.31
N GLY A 478 11.46 11.43 3.71
CA GLY A 478 11.21 10.06 3.31
C GLY A 478 11.79 9.74 1.94
N ASP A 479 12.58 8.67 1.89
CA ASP A 479 13.32 8.28 0.71
C ASP A 479 12.47 7.46 -0.27
N VAL A 480 12.85 7.52 -1.54
CA VAL A 480 12.34 6.67 -2.63
C VAL A 480 13.49 5.90 -3.25
N ALA A 481 13.33 4.59 -3.35
CA ALA A 481 14.26 3.74 -4.09
C ALA A 481 13.89 3.76 -5.58
N ASN A 482 14.71 4.41 -6.40
CA ASN A 482 14.50 4.57 -7.84
C ASN A 482 15.12 3.40 -8.63
N VAL A 483 14.47 2.24 -8.58
CA VAL A 483 14.88 1.04 -9.33
C VAL A 483 14.74 1.26 -10.84
N THR A 484 13.81 2.12 -11.25
CA THR A 484 13.64 2.52 -12.66
C THR A 484 14.87 3.23 -13.19
N ALA A 485 15.39 4.22 -12.46
CA ALA A 485 16.65 4.90 -12.85
C ALA A 485 17.81 3.92 -12.90
N ARG A 486 17.95 3.02 -11.91
CA ARG A 486 18.98 1.98 -11.91
C ARG A 486 18.95 1.14 -13.19
N GLY A 487 17.74 0.71 -13.61
CA GLY A 487 17.57 -0.05 -14.86
C GLY A 487 17.92 0.77 -16.10
N LEU A 488 17.59 2.05 -16.13
CA LEU A 488 17.96 2.94 -17.24
C LEU A 488 19.48 3.14 -17.34
N TYR A 489 20.18 3.25 -16.20
CA TYR A 489 21.64 3.29 -16.18
C TYR A 489 22.22 1.97 -16.69
N SER A 490 21.78 0.83 -16.14
CA SER A 490 22.25 -0.50 -16.54
C SER A 490 22.08 -0.77 -18.03
N ASN A 491 20.99 -0.29 -18.63
CA ASN A 491 20.72 -0.43 -20.06
C ASN A 491 21.34 0.70 -20.92
N GLY A 492 22.12 1.60 -20.33
CA GLY A 492 22.76 2.70 -21.04
C GLY A 492 21.77 3.77 -21.56
N GLN A 493 20.57 3.87 -20.98
CA GLN A 493 19.48 4.74 -21.47
C GLN A 493 19.20 5.93 -20.56
N HIS A 494 19.86 6.04 -19.41
CA HIS A 494 19.66 7.18 -18.52
C HIS A 494 20.20 8.47 -19.16
N ARG A 495 19.46 9.56 -19.00
CA ARG A 495 19.79 10.87 -19.60
C ARG A 495 21.19 11.37 -19.24
N ASP A 496 21.64 11.16 -18.02
CA ASP A 496 22.92 11.67 -17.53
C ASP A 496 24.11 10.99 -18.23
N LEU A 497 23.92 9.80 -18.82
CA LEU A 497 24.94 9.10 -19.59
C LEU A 497 25.35 9.88 -20.86
N GLU A 498 24.53 10.83 -21.33
CA GLU A 498 24.94 11.76 -22.40
C GLU A 498 26.19 12.55 -22.01
N PHE A 499 26.32 12.88 -20.72
CA PHE A 499 27.43 13.66 -20.18
C PHE A 499 28.62 12.80 -19.75
N TYR A 500 28.40 11.58 -19.26
CA TYR A 500 29.44 10.78 -18.60
C TYR A 500 30.00 9.63 -19.46
N ARG A 501 29.23 9.11 -20.43
CA ARG A 501 29.60 7.93 -21.20
C ARG A 501 30.96 8.07 -21.88
N ASN A 502 31.84 7.12 -21.59
CA ASN A 502 33.23 7.03 -22.11
C ASN A 502 34.07 8.29 -21.84
N ARG A 503 33.67 9.11 -20.85
CA ARG A 503 34.45 10.26 -20.41
C ARG A 503 35.33 9.92 -19.22
N GLN A 504 36.42 10.63 -19.11
CA GLN A 504 37.28 10.58 -17.94
C GLN A 504 36.65 11.38 -16.82
N ILE A 505 36.47 10.78 -15.65
CA ILE A 505 35.97 11.40 -14.45
C ILE A 505 36.94 11.14 -13.29
N ILE A 506 36.92 12.00 -12.29
CA ILE A 506 37.50 11.73 -10.98
C ILE A 506 36.33 11.41 -10.06
N PHE A 507 36.28 10.17 -9.56
CA PHE A 507 35.22 9.78 -8.63
C PHE A 507 35.40 10.49 -7.29
N ASP A 508 34.35 11.13 -6.78
CA ASP A 508 34.40 11.90 -5.53
C ASP A 508 34.57 10.93 -4.33
N GLY A 509 35.71 11.05 -3.67
CA GLY A 509 36.07 10.16 -2.57
C GLY A 509 37.48 10.41 -2.08
N VAL A 510 37.94 9.52 -1.20
CA VAL A 510 39.27 9.59 -0.59
C VAL A 510 40.03 8.27 -0.76
N VAL A 511 41.34 8.35 -0.82
CA VAL A 511 42.24 7.21 -0.90
C VAL A 511 42.98 7.05 0.44
N GLU A 512 42.95 5.86 1.00
CA GLU A 512 43.65 5.50 2.22
C GLU A 512 45.15 5.39 1.96
N GLN A 513 45.96 6.07 2.75
CA GLN A 513 47.41 6.02 2.68
C GLN A 513 47.98 4.92 3.59
N ALA A 514 49.24 4.57 3.39
CA ALA A 514 49.91 3.52 4.17
C ALA A 514 49.99 3.83 5.69
N ASP A 515 49.91 5.09 6.07
CA ASP A 515 49.90 5.57 7.47
C ASP A 515 48.48 5.63 8.08
N GLY A 516 47.45 5.21 7.33
CA GLY A 516 46.06 5.24 7.75
C GLY A 516 45.37 6.59 7.59
N THR A 517 46.03 7.58 7.00
CA THR A 517 45.41 8.87 6.68
C THR A 517 44.63 8.79 5.35
N TYR A 518 43.69 9.71 5.15
CA TYR A 518 42.88 9.80 3.95
C TYR A 518 43.20 11.08 3.17
N VAL A 519 43.45 10.94 1.88
CA VAL A 519 43.66 12.07 0.96
C VAL A 519 42.58 12.07 -0.12
N PRO A 520 42.21 13.22 -0.69
CA PRO A 520 41.24 13.27 -1.78
C PRO A 520 41.67 12.39 -2.96
N ASN A 521 40.72 11.67 -3.55
CA ASN A 521 40.97 10.94 -4.80
C ASN A 521 41.24 11.95 -5.93
N THR A 522 42.35 11.77 -6.63
CA THR A 522 42.73 12.58 -7.80
C THR A 522 42.96 11.71 -9.05
N THR A 523 42.80 10.41 -8.92
CA THR A 523 43.06 9.46 -10.02
C THR A 523 41.83 9.40 -10.95
N PRO A 524 41.99 9.73 -12.24
CA PRO A 524 40.89 9.68 -13.18
C PRO A 524 40.59 8.26 -13.62
N VAL A 525 39.30 7.96 -13.81
CA VAL A 525 38.78 6.69 -14.37
C VAL A 525 37.89 7.01 -15.57
N ILE A 526 37.76 6.05 -16.48
CA ILE A 526 36.85 6.16 -17.63
C ILE A 526 35.47 5.65 -17.18
N PHE A 527 34.44 6.46 -17.35
CA PHE A 527 33.05 6.06 -17.09
C PHE A 527 32.49 5.28 -18.29
N ASP A 528 33.07 4.11 -18.54
CA ASP A 528 32.61 3.15 -19.54
C ASP A 528 31.49 2.24 -19.00
N GLU A 529 31.02 1.31 -19.83
CA GLU A 529 29.99 0.34 -19.46
C GLU A 529 30.40 -0.51 -18.25
N LYS A 530 31.68 -0.93 -18.21
CA LYS A 530 32.22 -1.75 -17.13
C LYS A 530 32.24 -0.97 -15.81
N PHE A 531 32.79 0.24 -15.79
CA PHE A 531 32.80 1.09 -14.60
C PHE A 531 31.37 1.38 -14.12
N MET A 532 30.47 1.72 -15.04
CA MET A 532 29.06 1.98 -14.73
C MET A 532 28.40 0.78 -14.05
N ASN A 533 28.54 -0.42 -14.62
CA ASN A 533 27.87 -1.60 -14.06
C ASN A 533 28.53 -2.11 -12.77
N ASP A 534 29.87 -2.16 -12.71
CA ASP A 534 30.61 -2.75 -11.60
C ASP A 534 30.65 -1.84 -10.35
N TYR A 535 30.65 -0.51 -10.54
CA TYR A 535 30.88 0.44 -9.44
C TYR A 535 29.73 1.40 -9.20
N PHE A 536 28.89 1.72 -10.18
CA PHE A 536 27.79 2.65 -10.02
C PHE A 536 26.44 1.93 -9.88
N VAL A 537 26.07 1.11 -10.86
CA VAL A 537 24.80 0.35 -10.86
C VAL A 537 24.79 -0.74 -9.78
N ALA A 538 25.95 -1.32 -9.48
CA ALA A 538 26.11 -2.33 -8.43
C ALA A 538 25.81 -1.80 -7.02
N VAL A 539 25.81 -0.48 -6.81
CA VAL A 539 25.62 0.15 -5.51
C VAL A 539 24.23 0.78 -5.39
N SER A 540 23.41 0.21 -4.52
CA SER A 540 21.99 0.56 -4.36
C SER A 540 21.78 1.96 -3.80
N SER A 541 22.68 2.46 -2.95
CA SER A 541 22.58 3.80 -2.35
C SER A 541 22.60 4.94 -3.37
N ASN A 542 23.15 4.73 -4.58
CA ASN A 542 23.11 5.70 -5.68
C ASN A 542 21.70 5.98 -6.20
N PHE A 543 20.74 5.12 -5.89
CA PHE A 543 19.36 5.18 -6.38
C PHE A 543 18.35 5.42 -5.26
N ILE A 544 18.82 5.93 -4.13
CA ILE A 544 17.97 6.41 -3.03
C ILE A 544 17.87 7.92 -3.16
N GLU A 545 16.67 8.41 -3.36
CA GLU A 545 16.39 9.82 -3.63
C GLU A 545 15.38 10.38 -2.62
N ASP A 546 15.45 11.69 -2.39
CA ASP A 546 14.47 12.40 -1.54
C ASP A 546 13.07 12.33 -2.18
N GLY A 547 12.10 11.85 -1.40
CA GLY A 547 10.70 11.74 -1.80
C GLY A 547 9.84 12.95 -1.45
N SER A 548 10.44 14.09 -1.12
CA SER A 548 9.71 15.33 -0.82
C SER A 548 9.01 15.88 -2.05
N TYR A 549 7.80 16.41 -1.86
CA TYR A 549 7.06 17.05 -2.94
C TYR A 549 6.02 18.05 -2.43
N ILE A 550 5.59 18.95 -3.33
CA ILE A 550 4.38 19.76 -3.22
C ILE A 550 3.53 19.50 -4.47
N ARG A 551 2.26 19.21 -4.27
CA ARG A 551 1.32 18.85 -5.35
C ARG A 551 0.07 19.70 -5.31
N LEU A 552 -0.36 20.20 -6.46
CA LEU A 552 -1.71 20.72 -6.66
C LEU A 552 -2.63 19.51 -6.99
N SER A 553 -3.22 18.95 -5.97
CA SER A 553 -3.98 17.70 -6.05
C SER A 553 -5.28 17.83 -6.79
N TYR A 554 -6.01 18.91 -6.54
CA TYR A 554 -7.14 19.25 -7.39
C TYR A 554 -7.45 20.76 -7.39
N VAL A 555 -8.09 21.17 -8.46
CA VAL A 555 -8.84 22.42 -8.56
C VAL A 555 -10.22 22.10 -9.10
N THR A 556 -11.23 22.57 -8.38
CA THR A 556 -12.65 22.44 -8.78
C THR A 556 -13.21 23.81 -9.06
N LEU A 557 -13.84 23.97 -10.21
CA LEU A 557 -14.67 25.13 -10.55
C LEU A 557 -16.12 24.64 -10.69
N ALA A 558 -17.04 25.24 -9.98
CA ALA A 558 -18.44 24.87 -10.03
C ALA A 558 -19.32 26.11 -10.14
N TYR A 559 -20.37 26.02 -10.96
CA TYR A 559 -21.38 27.07 -11.11
C TYR A 559 -22.78 26.47 -10.92
N ASP A 560 -23.59 27.16 -10.09
CA ASP A 560 -24.99 26.82 -9.82
C ASP A 560 -25.90 27.69 -10.70
N PHE A 561 -26.59 27.08 -11.65
CA PHE A 561 -27.51 27.75 -12.58
C PHE A 561 -28.93 27.86 -12.00
N GLY A 562 -29.18 27.40 -10.77
CA GLY A 562 -30.51 27.39 -10.16
C GLY A 562 -31.17 28.77 -10.11
N SER A 563 -30.35 29.82 -9.93
CA SER A 563 -30.84 31.20 -9.97
C SER A 563 -31.42 31.61 -11.33
N LEU A 564 -30.94 31.01 -12.43
CA LEU A 564 -31.37 31.27 -13.80
C LEU A 564 -32.58 30.44 -14.24
N LEU A 565 -32.92 29.38 -13.51
CA LEU A 565 -33.91 28.38 -13.91
C LEU A 565 -35.27 28.49 -13.19
N LYS A 566 -35.50 29.57 -12.44
CA LYS A 566 -36.70 29.82 -11.61
C LYS A 566 -38.04 29.69 -12.32
N LYS A 567 -38.06 29.70 -13.67
CA LYS A 567 -39.29 29.59 -14.50
C LYS A 567 -39.42 28.24 -15.21
N THR A 568 -38.59 27.26 -14.85
CA THR A 568 -38.59 25.91 -15.45
C THR A 568 -38.94 24.87 -14.39
N PRO A 569 -39.29 23.63 -14.75
CA PRO A 569 -39.51 22.54 -13.79
C PRO A 569 -38.20 22.06 -13.13
N ILE A 570 -37.06 22.55 -13.59
CA ILE A 570 -35.76 22.23 -12.98
C ILE A 570 -35.55 23.10 -11.75
N THR A 571 -35.45 22.49 -10.58
CA THR A 571 -35.27 23.17 -9.29
C THR A 571 -33.80 23.43 -8.95
N GLY A 572 -32.88 22.71 -9.59
CA GLY A 572 -31.44 22.92 -9.44
C GLY A 572 -30.64 22.38 -10.63
N LEU A 573 -29.64 23.14 -11.05
CA LEU A 573 -28.69 22.74 -12.09
C LEU A 573 -27.29 23.22 -11.69
N LYS A 574 -26.40 22.30 -11.36
CA LYS A 574 -25.02 22.62 -10.99
C LYS A 574 -24.06 21.88 -11.90
N LEU A 575 -23.20 22.64 -12.57
CA LEU A 575 -22.07 22.11 -13.36
C LEU A 575 -20.77 22.30 -12.58
N SER A 576 -19.94 21.27 -12.53
CA SER A 576 -18.60 21.38 -11.98
C SER A 576 -17.55 20.69 -12.84
N VAL A 577 -16.38 21.29 -12.88
CA VAL A 577 -15.19 20.74 -13.54
C VAL A 577 -14.09 20.64 -12.50
N THR A 578 -13.51 19.45 -12.36
CA THR A 578 -12.39 19.20 -11.43
C THR A 578 -11.21 18.67 -12.21
N GLY A 579 -10.12 19.44 -12.21
CA GLY A 579 -8.82 18.96 -12.67
C GLY A 579 -8.03 18.35 -11.50
N ARG A 580 -7.44 17.19 -11.70
CA ARG A 580 -6.63 16.48 -10.67
C ARG A 580 -5.21 16.26 -11.12
N ASN A 581 -4.27 16.24 -10.17
CA ASN A 581 -2.83 16.06 -10.37
C ASN A 581 -2.28 17.09 -11.39
N LEU A 582 -2.66 18.36 -11.23
CA LEU A 582 -2.38 19.40 -12.21
C LEU A 582 -0.92 19.83 -12.20
N PHE A 583 -0.30 19.85 -11.03
CA PHE A 583 1.08 20.30 -10.86
C PHE A 583 1.78 19.52 -9.74
N LEU A 584 3.04 19.18 -9.97
CA LEU A 584 3.93 18.50 -9.01
C LEU A 584 5.28 19.22 -9.01
N LEU A 585 5.74 19.63 -7.83
CA LEU A 585 7.06 20.16 -7.58
C LEU A 585 7.82 19.17 -6.68
N THR A 586 8.94 18.66 -7.16
CA THR A 586 9.77 17.68 -6.45
C THR A 586 11.21 17.71 -6.99
N HIS A 587 12.16 17.26 -6.19
CA HIS A 587 13.54 17.01 -6.61
C HIS A 587 13.75 15.54 -7.04
N TYR A 588 12.75 14.68 -6.85
CA TYR A 588 12.80 13.30 -7.29
C TYR A 588 12.99 13.23 -8.82
N SER A 589 13.97 12.44 -9.27
CA SER A 589 14.33 12.36 -10.70
C SER A 589 13.35 11.55 -11.55
N GLY A 590 12.56 10.68 -10.91
CA GLY A 590 11.53 9.87 -11.57
C GLY A 590 10.23 10.65 -11.82
N ASN A 591 9.17 9.92 -12.16
CA ASN A 591 7.90 10.54 -12.56
C ASN A 591 7.11 11.14 -11.40
N ASP A 592 7.06 10.43 -10.26
CA ASP A 592 6.25 10.81 -9.11
C ASP A 592 6.78 10.13 -7.84
N PRO A 593 7.19 10.88 -6.79
CA PRO A 593 7.71 10.29 -5.56
C PRO A 593 6.64 9.57 -4.72
N GLN A 594 5.36 9.75 -5.01
CA GLN A 594 4.24 9.05 -4.38
C GLN A 594 4.00 7.65 -4.97
N ILE A 595 4.85 7.25 -5.89
CA ILE A 595 4.73 5.99 -6.60
C ILE A 595 4.94 4.81 -5.64
N ASN A 596 4.13 3.77 -5.81
CA ASN A 596 4.20 2.54 -5.05
C ASN A 596 4.12 1.35 -5.99
N ILE A 597 4.92 0.32 -5.72
CA ILE A 597 4.76 -0.95 -6.42
C ILE A 597 3.44 -1.60 -5.99
N ASN A 598 2.51 -1.71 -6.93
CA ASN A 598 1.20 -2.35 -6.69
C ASN A 598 1.27 -3.86 -6.44
N THR A 599 2.41 -4.48 -6.72
CA THR A 599 2.62 -5.93 -6.63
C THR A 599 3.23 -6.39 -5.31
N SER A 600 3.46 -5.49 -4.36
CA SER A 600 3.98 -5.90 -3.08
C SER A 600 2.96 -6.74 -2.33
N SER A 601 3.22 -8.01 -2.30
CA SER A 601 2.49 -8.95 -1.48
C SER A 601 2.61 -8.55 0.01
N GLY A 602 1.50 -8.25 0.63
CA GLY A 602 1.41 -8.20 2.07
C GLY A 602 1.87 -6.90 2.72
N GLY A 603 1.17 -5.81 2.47
CA GLY A 603 1.28 -4.62 3.29
C GLY A 603 2.12 -3.50 2.70
N THR A 604 2.82 -2.76 3.54
CA THR A 604 3.59 -1.55 3.18
C THR A 604 4.88 -1.79 2.40
N GLY A 605 5.18 -3.03 2.03
CA GLY A 605 6.46 -3.46 1.45
C GLY A 605 6.85 -2.78 0.14
N GLY A 606 5.90 -2.30 -0.64
CA GLY A 606 6.16 -1.64 -1.92
C GLY A 606 6.10 -0.12 -1.91
N MET A 607 5.76 0.48 -0.78
CA MET A 607 5.71 1.94 -0.67
C MET A 607 7.11 2.54 -0.77
N GLY A 608 7.26 3.65 -1.54
CA GLY A 608 8.54 4.32 -1.71
C GLY A 608 9.56 3.54 -2.55
N ILE A 609 9.09 2.60 -3.39
CA ILE A 609 9.92 1.90 -4.36
C ILE A 609 9.33 2.12 -5.75
N ASP A 610 10.10 2.77 -6.62
CA ASP A 610 9.78 2.98 -8.03
C ASP A 610 10.45 1.89 -8.87
N ASN A 611 9.66 0.96 -9.40
CA ASN A 611 10.14 -0.13 -10.24
C ASN A 611 9.31 -0.23 -11.51
N TYR A 612 9.65 0.59 -12.50
CA TYR A 612 8.99 0.68 -13.81
C TYR A 612 7.48 0.94 -13.73
N ASN A 613 7.06 1.75 -12.76
CA ASN A 613 5.66 2.09 -12.58
C ASN A 613 5.15 3.02 -13.67
N VAL A 614 3.87 2.89 -13.98
CA VAL A 614 3.19 3.82 -14.89
C VAL A 614 3.07 5.19 -14.21
N PRO A 615 3.43 6.29 -14.89
CA PRO A 615 3.27 7.64 -14.35
C PRO A 615 1.83 7.93 -13.92
N THR A 616 1.68 8.75 -12.87
CA THR A 616 0.37 9.28 -12.48
C THR A 616 -0.20 10.15 -13.59
N THR A 617 -1.52 10.06 -13.78
CA THR A 617 -2.22 10.79 -14.84
C THR A 617 -2.85 12.08 -14.31
N ARG A 618 -2.90 13.10 -15.15
CA ARG A 618 -3.82 14.24 -14.96
C ARG A 618 -5.20 13.81 -15.42
N SER A 619 -6.23 14.18 -14.68
CA SER A 619 -7.61 13.87 -15.04
C SER A 619 -8.51 15.09 -14.91
N PHE A 620 -9.52 15.16 -15.77
CA PHE A 620 -10.57 16.16 -15.73
C PHE A 620 -11.91 15.47 -15.59
N ASN A 621 -12.64 15.80 -14.53
CA ASN A 621 -13.96 15.26 -14.25
C ASN A 621 -15.01 16.35 -14.46
N PHE A 622 -16.01 16.03 -15.23
CA PHE A 622 -17.19 16.88 -15.45
C PHE A 622 -18.37 16.27 -14.71
N ASN A 623 -19.00 17.05 -13.85
CA ASN A 623 -20.14 16.60 -13.08
C ASN A 623 -21.31 17.56 -13.30
N LEU A 624 -22.45 17.00 -13.68
CA LEU A 624 -23.69 17.71 -13.87
C LEU A 624 -24.74 17.17 -12.89
N ASN A 625 -25.19 18.00 -11.98
CA ASN A 625 -26.28 17.69 -11.06
C ASN A 625 -27.54 18.44 -11.50
N ILE A 626 -28.61 17.69 -11.71
CA ILE A 626 -29.93 18.23 -12.07
C ILE A 626 -30.94 17.78 -11.03
N SER A 627 -31.71 18.72 -10.50
CA SER A 627 -32.83 18.47 -9.61
C SER A 627 -34.13 18.99 -10.24
N PHE A 628 -35.20 18.22 -10.12
CA PHE A 628 -36.52 18.52 -10.68
C PHE A 628 -37.54 18.80 -9.60
#